data_afe60c7f51f97a19877a9dc918a448a9
#
_entry.id   afe60c7f51f97a19877a9dc918a448a9
#
_cell.length_a   1.000
_cell.length_b   1.000
_cell.length_c   1.000
_cell.angle_alpha   90.00
_cell.angle_beta   90.00
_cell.angle_gamma   90.00
#
_symmetry.space_group_name_H-M   'P 1'
#
loop_
_entity.id
_entity.type
_entity.pdbx_description
1 polymer ?
#
loop_
_entity_poly.entity_id
_entity_poly.type
_entity_poly.pdbx_seq_one_letter_code
_entity_poly.pdbx_strand_id
1 'polypeptide(L)'
;AQRGHSVRLWVDDDDALDWMAPLGHPHVQVAKWSGAENTSEIGDVVIEAFGCKLPAHVESLIAKQGSTWINLEYLSAESYVLKSHGLASPVMQGAAKGYNKWFFYPGFETGTGGLIRETDLKQRQSTFDRDAWLARYVQPASNTNSHSKPLWISLFCYEPDALQAFIEQLASST
;
A
#
# COMPACT_ATOMS: atom_id res chain seq x y z
N ALA A 1 -9.74 -10.74 -1.67
CA ALA A 1 -11.15 -10.49 -1.92
C ALA A 1 -11.60 -11.03 -3.29
N GLN A 2 -11.01 -10.61 -4.41
CA GLN A 2 -11.39 -11.06 -5.77
C GLN A 2 -11.41 -12.59 -5.98
N ARG A 3 -10.66 -13.35 -5.18
CA ARG A 3 -10.63 -14.82 -5.20
C ARG A 3 -11.60 -15.46 -4.21
N GLY A 4 -12.58 -14.71 -3.68
CA GLY A 4 -13.59 -15.21 -2.75
C GLY A 4 -13.19 -15.20 -1.27
N HIS A 5 -12.01 -14.70 -0.92
CA HIS A 5 -11.62 -14.55 0.48
C HIS A 5 -12.30 -13.36 1.14
N SER A 6 -12.75 -13.53 2.39
CA SER A 6 -13.15 -12.42 3.25
C SER A 6 -11.90 -11.76 3.83
N VAL A 7 -11.82 -10.45 3.74
CA VAL A 7 -10.66 -9.66 4.16
C VAL A 7 -11.11 -8.61 5.16
N ARG A 8 -10.39 -8.49 6.28
CA ARG A 8 -10.46 -7.35 7.18
C ARG A 8 -9.19 -6.53 7.01
N LEU A 9 -9.34 -5.27 6.65
CA LEU A 9 -8.25 -4.32 6.49
C LEU A 9 -8.29 -3.35 7.68
N TRP A 10 -7.27 -3.38 8.53
CA TRP A 10 -7.08 -2.39 9.57
C TRP A 10 -6.17 -1.27 9.08
N VAL A 11 -6.63 -0.05 9.22
CA VAL A 11 -5.94 1.17 8.80
C VAL A 11 -5.98 2.20 9.94
N ASP A 12 -4.93 2.97 10.05
CA ASP A 12 -4.87 4.14 10.95
C ASP A 12 -5.64 5.32 10.35
N ASP A 13 -5.49 5.53 9.03
CA ASP A 13 -6.19 6.53 8.26
C ASP A 13 -6.77 5.90 6.98
N ASP A 14 -8.05 6.10 6.74
CA ASP A 14 -8.80 5.56 5.59
C ASP A 14 -9.11 6.62 4.52
N ASP A 15 -8.70 7.86 4.68
CA ASP A 15 -8.97 8.95 3.73
C ASP A 15 -8.49 8.64 2.31
N ALA A 16 -7.34 7.94 2.18
CA ALA A 16 -6.85 7.52 0.89
C ALA A 16 -7.76 6.51 0.18
N LEU A 17 -8.53 5.71 0.92
CA LEU A 17 -9.43 4.71 0.35
C LEU A 17 -10.62 5.35 -0.36
N ASP A 18 -11.04 6.54 0.05
CA ASP A 18 -12.18 7.25 -0.54
C ASP A 18 -11.97 7.56 -2.03
N TRP A 19 -10.74 7.83 -2.41
CA TRP A 19 -10.41 8.10 -3.81
C TRP A 19 -9.73 6.92 -4.52
N MET A 20 -8.98 6.07 -3.81
CA MET A 20 -8.32 4.90 -4.41
C MET A 20 -9.30 3.75 -4.68
N ALA A 21 -10.28 3.57 -3.80
CA ALA A 21 -11.25 2.47 -3.87
C ALA A 21 -12.66 2.94 -3.51
N PRO A 22 -13.21 3.98 -4.18
CA PRO A 22 -14.47 4.63 -3.78
C PRO A 22 -15.68 3.70 -3.78
N LEU A 23 -15.62 2.60 -4.53
CA LEU A 23 -16.69 1.60 -4.56
C LEU A 23 -16.53 0.52 -3.49
N GLY A 24 -15.40 0.51 -2.79
CA GLY A 24 -15.06 -0.56 -1.86
C GLY A 24 -15.05 -1.94 -2.52
N HIS A 25 -15.23 -2.97 -1.71
CA HIS A 25 -15.38 -4.35 -2.20
C HIS A 25 -16.24 -5.15 -1.20
N PRO A 26 -17.25 -5.94 -1.64
CA PRO A 26 -18.20 -6.61 -0.75
C PRO A 26 -17.55 -7.61 0.22
N HIS A 27 -16.35 -8.13 -0.10
CA HIS A 27 -15.58 -9.04 0.74
C HIS A 27 -14.42 -8.36 1.48
N VAL A 28 -14.38 -7.03 1.54
CA VAL A 28 -13.38 -6.27 2.30
C VAL A 28 -14.09 -5.42 3.33
N GLN A 29 -13.82 -5.68 4.59
CA GLN A 29 -14.24 -4.85 5.71
C GLN A 29 -13.07 -3.95 6.11
N VAL A 30 -13.24 -2.65 6.00
CA VAL A 30 -12.28 -1.67 6.53
C VAL A 30 -12.63 -1.40 7.99
N ALA A 31 -11.61 -1.36 8.84
CA ALA A 31 -11.73 -1.10 10.27
C ALA A 31 -10.58 -0.21 10.74
N LYS A 32 -10.84 0.65 11.70
CA LYS A 32 -9.81 1.50 12.31
C LYS A 32 -8.79 0.64 13.06
N TRP A 33 -7.51 1.03 12.98
CA TRP A 33 -6.40 0.35 13.64
C TRP A 33 -6.62 0.18 15.15
N SER A 34 -7.19 1.17 15.82
CA SER A 34 -7.53 1.10 17.25
C SER A 34 -8.45 -0.06 17.61
N GLY A 35 -9.24 -0.56 16.66
CA GLY A 35 -10.08 -1.74 16.87
C GLY A 35 -9.29 -3.06 16.92
N ALA A 36 -8.06 -3.07 16.42
CA ALA A 36 -7.22 -4.28 16.43
C ALA A 36 -6.85 -4.70 17.88
N GLU A 37 -6.69 -3.75 18.78
CA GLU A 37 -6.35 -4.04 20.20
C GLU A 37 -7.44 -4.82 20.92
N ASN A 38 -8.68 -4.73 20.47
CA ASN A 38 -9.84 -5.35 21.13
C ASN A 38 -10.49 -6.45 20.29
N THR A 39 -9.87 -6.85 19.17
CA THR A 39 -10.43 -7.92 18.34
C THR A 39 -10.39 -9.27 19.07
N SER A 40 -11.47 -10.03 18.98
CA SER A 40 -11.52 -11.41 19.49
C SER A 40 -11.19 -12.45 18.43
N GLU A 41 -11.15 -12.04 17.17
CA GLU A 41 -11.01 -12.92 16.03
C GLU A 41 -10.02 -12.35 15.02
N ILE A 42 -9.22 -13.24 14.46
CA ILE A 42 -8.34 -12.95 13.32
C ILE A 42 -8.58 -13.98 12.22
N GLY A 43 -8.08 -13.73 11.02
CA GLY A 43 -8.19 -14.67 9.91
C GLY A 43 -7.16 -15.82 9.99
N ASP A 44 -7.33 -16.80 9.11
CA ASP A 44 -6.36 -17.89 8.91
C ASP A 44 -4.99 -17.37 8.44
N VAL A 45 -5.00 -16.21 7.78
CA VAL A 45 -3.80 -15.50 7.31
C VAL A 45 -3.84 -14.09 7.86
N VAL A 46 -2.76 -13.67 8.50
CA VAL A 46 -2.53 -12.29 8.94
C VAL A 46 -1.38 -11.71 8.14
N ILE A 47 -1.64 -10.59 7.47
CA ILE A 47 -0.63 -9.85 6.70
C ILE A 47 -0.29 -8.58 7.45
N GLU A 48 0.94 -8.48 7.87
CA GLU A 48 1.56 -7.28 8.43
C GLU A 48 2.22 -6.53 7.28
N ALA A 49 1.80 -5.29 7.03
CA ALA A 49 2.36 -4.50 5.95
C ALA A 49 3.55 -3.66 6.45
N PHE A 50 4.69 -3.83 5.78
CA PHE A 50 5.88 -2.99 5.94
C PHE A 50 6.42 -2.95 7.39
N GLY A 51 6.34 -4.08 8.08
CA GLY A 51 6.85 -4.17 9.46
C GLY A 51 6.09 -3.33 10.47
N CYS A 52 4.81 -3.02 10.22
CA CYS A 52 3.98 -2.35 11.20
C CYS A 52 3.91 -3.20 12.49
N LYS A 53 4.07 -2.55 13.63
CA LYS A 53 4.05 -3.26 14.91
C LYS A 53 2.62 -3.66 15.27
N LEU A 54 2.33 -4.96 15.23
CA LEU A 54 1.03 -5.48 15.66
C LEU A 54 0.84 -5.31 17.18
N PRO A 55 -0.40 -5.09 17.65
CA PRO A 55 -0.71 -5.15 19.06
C PRO A 55 -0.37 -6.53 19.65
N ALA A 56 0.16 -6.55 20.87
CA ALA A 56 0.54 -7.81 21.54
C ALA A 56 -0.62 -8.81 21.66
N HIS A 57 -1.83 -8.30 21.76
CA HIS A 57 -3.03 -9.12 21.74
C HIS A 57 -3.22 -9.86 20.41
N VAL A 58 -3.03 -9.18 19.28
CA VAL A 58 -3.12 -9.80 17.94
C VAL A 58 -2.02 -10.84 17.75
N GLU A 59 -0.78 -10.55 18.16
CA GLU A 59 0.31 -11.53 18.15
C GLU A 59 -0.05 -12.78 18.93
N SER A 60 -0.66 -12.62 20.12
CA SER A 60 -1.12 -13.73 20.94
C SER A 60 -2.19 -14.58 20.25
N LEU A 61 -3.14 -13.93 19.56
CA LEU A 61 -4.16 -14.62 18.78
C LEU A 61 -3.56 -15.39 17.60
N ILE A 62 -2.59 -14.81 16.88
CA ILE A 62 -1.86 -15.49 15.79
C ILE A 62 -1.25 -16.80 16.29
N ALA A 63 -0.49 -16.73 17.38
CA ALA A 63 0.16 -17.90 17.94
C ALA A 63 -0.85 -18.95 18.47
N LYS A 64 -1.94 -18.51 19.09
CA LYS A 64 -2.97 -19.38 19.67
C LYS A 64 -3.82 -20.07 18.59
N GLN A 65 -4.18 -19.37 17.51
CA GLN A 65 -5.02 -19.91 16.46
C GLN A 65 -4.20 -20.67 15.39
N GLY A 66 -2.88 -20.48 15.36
CA GLY A 66 -2.03 -21.08 14.34
C GLY A 66 -2.16 -20.38 12.97
N SER A 67 -2.51 -19.10 12.95
CA SER A 67 -2.66 -18.33 11.71
C SER A 67 -1.34 -18.18 10.97
N THR A 68 -1.35 -18.27 9.65
CA THR A 68 -0.17 -17.93 8.85
C THR A 68 0.14 -16.45 8.96
N TRP A 69 1.31 -16.10 9.49
CA TRP A 69 1.74 -14.72 9.66
C TRP A 69 2.73 -14.33 8.57
N ILE A 70 2.36 -13.36 7.76
CA ILE A 70 3.17 -12.87 6.64
C ILE A 70 3.50 -11.40 6.87
N ASN A 71 4.78 -11.05 6.80
CA ASN A 71 5.22 -9.67 6.66
C ASN A 71 5.39 -9.36 5.17
N LEU A 72 4.57 -8.44 4.69
CA LEU A 72 4.66 -7.91 3.33
C LEU A 72 5.65 -6.74 3.31
N GLU A 73 6.72 -6.89 2.56
CA GLU A 73 7.75 -5.89 2.40
C GLU A 73 7.52 -4.99 1.18
N TYR A 74 8.28 -3.90 1.10
CA TYR A 74 8.26 -3.02 -0.05
C TYR A 74 8.77 -3.70 -1.32
N LEU A 75 8.27 -3.25 -2.46
CA LEU A 75 8.84 -3.61 -3.76
C LEU A 75 10.29 -3.11 -3.84
N SER A 76 11.21 -4.00 -4.12
CA SER A 76 12.62 -3.68 -4.21
C SER A 76 13.30 -4.39 -5.39
N ALA A 77 14.28 -3.70 -6.00
CA ALA A 77 15.17 -4.25 -7.01
C ALA A 77 16.52 -4.72 -6.43
N GLU A 78 16.68 -4.63 -5.12
CA GLU A 78 17.91 -5.01 -4.42
C GLU A 78 18.11 -6.53 -4.41
N SER A 79 19.35 -6.97 -4.53
CA SER A 79 19.69 -8.40 -4.64
C SER A 79 19.35 -9.22 -3.39
N TYR A 80 19.22 -8.59 -2.22
CA TYR A 80 18.84 -9.29 -0.99
C TYR A 80 17.42 -9.87 -1.03
N VAL A 81 16.54 -9.30 -1.87
CA VAL A 81 15.15 -9.74 -2.03
C VAL A 81 15.06 -11.21 -2.40
N LEU A 82 15.94 -11.66 -3.33
CA LEU A 82 16.03 -13.06 -3.75
C LEU A 82 16.36 -14.01 -2.60
N LYS A 83 17.17 -13.56 -1.65
CA LYS A 83 17.60 -14.37 -0.50
C LYS A 83 16.62 -14.35 0.66
N SER A 84 15.80 -13.32 0.71
CA SER A 84 14.90 -13.04 1.84
C SER A 84 13.45 -13.42 1.58
N HIS A 85 13.04 -13.50 0.30
CA HIS A 85 11.68 -13.86 -0.06
C HIS A 85 11.35 -15.31 0.35
N GLY A 86 10.19 -15.48 0.99
CA GLY A 86 9.71 -16.80 1.43
C GLY A 86 10.43 -17.36 2.64
N LEU A 87 11.33 -16.61 3.29
CA LEU A 87 11.96 -17.08 4.51
C LEU A 87 11.04 -16.94 5.72
N ALA A 88 11.11 -17.96 6.59
CA ALA A 88 10.53 -17.91 7.92
C ALA A 88 11.55 -17.33 8.90
N SER A 89 11.10 -16.42 9.74
CA SER A 89 11.89 -15.86 10.84
C SER A 89 11.17 -16.08 12.16
N PRO A 90 11.79 -16.71 13.15
CA PRO A 90 11.18 -16.88 14.45
C PRO A 90 11.04 -15.54 15.16
N VAL A 91 9.89 -15.29 15.75
CA VAL A 91 9.64 -14.13 16.60
C VAL A 91 10.43 -14.31 17.89
N MET A 92 11.39 -13.41 18.13
CA MET A 92 12.33 -13.55 19.25
C MET A 92 11.79 -13.05 20.59
N GLN A 93 10.79 -12.16 20.57
CA GLN A 93 10.23 -11.48 21.73
C GLN A 93 8.72 -11.29 21.59
N GLY A 94 8.05 -10.89 22.67
CA GLY A 94 6.62 -10.55 22.63
C GLY A 94 5.69 -11.74 22.83
N ALA A 95 4.42 -11.52 22.56
CA ALA A 95 3.33 -12.48 22.85
C ALA A 95 3.37 -13.72 21.94
N ALA A 96 3.97 -13.59 20.76
CA ALA A 96 4.13 -14.69 19.80
C ALA A 96 5.56 -15.27 19.79
N LYS A 97 6.33 -15.13 20.87
CA LYS A 97 7.71 -15.66 20.93
C LYS A 97 7.79 -17.11 20.51
N GLY A 98 8.69 -17.40 19.57
CA GLY A 98 8.91 -18.73 19.00
C GLY A 98 8.00 -19.07 17.82
N TYR A 99 6.99 -18.24 17.53
CA TYR A 99 6.17 -18.40 16.35
C TYR A 99 6.92 -17.95 15.08
N ASN A 100 6.61 -18.50 13.92
CA ASN A 100 7.28 -18.15 12.68
C ASN A 100 6.49 -17.09 11.95
N LYS A 101 7.20 -16.01 11.52
CA LYS A 101 6.72 -14.99 10.59
C LYS A 101 7.40 -15.22 9.25
N TRP A 102 6.61 -15.23 8.17
CA TRP A 102 7.10 -15.40 6.81
C TRP A 102 7.28 -14.05 6.15
N PHE A 103 8.36 -13.86 5.42
CA PHE A 103 8.64 -12.61 4.73
C PHE A 103 8.29 -12.71 3.26
N PHE A 104 7.41 -11.85 2.80
CA PHE A 104 7.04 -11.73 1.39
C PHE A 104 7.65 -10.45 0.81
N TYR A 105 8.60 -10.62 -0.08
CA TYR A 105 9.26 -9.52 -0.78
C TYR A 105 8.77 -9.44 -2.23
N PRO A 106 7.98 -8.42 -2.60
CA PRO A 106 7.75 -8.09 -4.00
C PRO A 106 9.08 -7.73 -4.69
N GLY A 107 9.23 -8.12 -5.95
CA GLY A 107 10.45 -7.88 -6.70
C GLY A 107 10.27 -8.08 -8.19
N PHE A 108 11.31 -7.80 -8.96
CA PHE A 108 11.29 -7.80 -10.42
C PHE A 108 11.82 -9.11 -11.02
N GLU A 109 12.51 -9.92 -10.23
CA GLU A 109 13.18 -11.13 -10.69
C GLU A 109 12.42 -12.41 -10.32
N THR A 110 12.66 -13.46 -11.09
CA THR A 110 12.17 -14.81 -10.76
C THR A 110 12.76 -15.26 -9.43
N GLY A 111 11.92 -15.78 -8.53
CA GLY A 111 12.31 -16.17 -7.17
C GLY A 111 11.99 -15.11 -6.11
N THR A 112 11.46 -13.96 -6.51
CA THR A 112 10.83 -12.97 -5.61
C THR A 112 9.31 -13.16 -5.59
N GLY A 113 8.59 -12.36 -4.79
CA GLY A 113 7.12 -12.34 -4.78
C GLY A 113 6.48 -11.77 -6.03
N GLY A 114 7.27 -11.30 -6.98
CA GLY A 114 6.81 -10.66 -8.21
C GLY A 114 6.14 -9.31 -7.96
N LEU A 115 5.48 -8.79 -8.98
CA LEU A 115 4.74 -7.53 -8.90
C LEU A 115 3.32 -7.79 -8.41
N ILE A 116 2.94 -7.15 -7.32
CA ILE A 116 1.56 -7.15 -6.84
C ILE A 116 0.77 -6.16 -7.70
N ARG A 117 -0.10 -6.67 -8.54
CA ARG A 117 -0.93 -5.86 -9.45
C ARG A 117 -2.25 -6.54 -9.74
N GLU A 118 -3.24 -5.76 -10.12
CA GLU A 118 -4.52 -6.25 -10.57
C GLU A 118 -4.40 -6.91 -11.94
N THR A 119 -5.25 -7.90 -12.19
CA THR A 119 -5.23 -8.68 -13.44
C THR A 119 -5.64 -7.84 -14.65
N ASP A 120 -6.48 -6.84 -14.46
CA ASP A 120 -7.03 -5.93 -15.48
C ASP A 120 -6.23 -4.63 -15.64
N LEU A 121 -5.09 -4.47 -14.94
CA LEU A 121 -4.31 -3.22 -14.94
C LEU A 121 -3.97 -2.76 -16.37
N LYS A 122 -3.50 -3.66 -17.23
CA LYS A 122 -3.15 -3.29 -18.61
C LYS A 122 -4.37 -2.82 -19.41
N GLN A 123 -5.51 -3.44 -19.23
CA GLN A 123 -6.76 -3.02 -19.88
C GLN A 123 -7.16 -1.64 -19.38
N ARG A 124 -7.17 -1.40 -18.08
CA ARG A 124 -7.49 -0.09 -17.50
C ARG A 124 -6.54 1.00 -18.00
N GLN A 125 -5.24 0.69 -18.12
CA GLN A 125 -4.27 1.63 -18.69
C GLN A 125 -4.56 1.96 -20.15
N SER A 126 -4.90 0.96 -20.97
CA SER A 126 -5.17 1.19 -22.41
C SER A 126 -6.47 1.93 -22.68
N THR A 127 -7.42 1.89 -21.76
CA THR A 127 -8.72 2.59 -21.86
C THR A 127 -8.79 3.86 -21.02
N PHE A 128 -7.69 4.26 -20.40
CA PHE A 128 -7.65 5.43 -19.54
C PHE A 128 -7.80 6.73 -20.35
N ASP A 129 -8.88 7.44 -20.10
CA ASP A 129 -9.12 8.76 -20.65
C ASP A 129 -8.49 9.84 -19.74
N ARG A 130 -7.28 10.25 -20.14
CA ARG A 130 -6.51 11.25 -19.39
C ARG A 130 -7.23 12.59 -19.33
N ASP A 131 -7.86 13.02 -20.41
CA ASP A 131 -8.45 14.35 -20.48
C ASP A 131 -9.72 14.44 -19.64
N ALA A 132 -10.55 13.38 -19.66
CA ALA A 132 -11.69 13.26 -18.76
C ALA A 132 -11.26 13.20 -17.29
N TRP A 133 -10.18 12.50 -16.99
CA TRP A 133 -9.64 12.44 -15.64
C TRP A 133 -9.12 13.80 -15.16
N LEU A 134 -8.36 14.51 -15.98
CA LEU A 134 -7.87 15.84 -15.66
C LEU A 134 -9.01 16.84 -15.44
N ALA A 135 -10.03 16.82 -16.30
CA ALA A 135 -11.20 17.68 -16.15
C ALA A 135 -11.95 17.46 -14.82
N ARG A 136 -11.88 16.25 -14.27
CA ARG A 136 -12.55 15.90 -13.01
C ARG A 136 -11.74 16.29 -11.76
N TYR A 137 -10.42 16.13 -11.79
CA TYR A 137 -9.58 16.20 -10.58
C TYR A 137 -8.64 17.40 -10.56
N VAL A 138 -8.43 18.07 -11.69
CA VAL A 138 -7.53 19.20 -11.78
C VAL A 138 -8.33 20.44 -12.12
N GLN A 139 -8.34 21.41 -11.21
CA GLN A 139 -8.94 22.72 -11.52
C GLN A 139 -8.08 23.44 -12.54
N PRO A 140 -8.67 23.99 -13.61
CA PRO A 140 -7.92 24.80 -14.55
C PRO A 140 -7.34 26.01 -13.82
N ALA A 141 -6.05 26.28 -14.04
CA ALA A 141 -5.42 27.47 -13.48
C ALA A 141 -6.18 28.72 -13.94
N SER A 142 -6.55 29.57 -13.00
CA SER A 142 -7.43 30.75 -13.22
C SER A 142 -6.85 31.81 -14.15
N ASN A 143 -5.61 31.68 -14.60
CA ASN A 143 -4.86 32.71 -15.36
C ASN A 143 -4.18 32.18 -16.64
N THR A 144 -4.80 31.29 -17.39
CA THR A 144 -4.23 30.88 -18.69
C THR A 144 -4.60 31.90 -19.79
N ASN A 145 -3.98 33.06 -19.79
CA ASN A 145 -3.93 33.94 -20.97
C ASN A 145 -2.86 33.53 -22.00
N SER A 146 -2.25 32.38 -21.84
CA SER A 146 -1.20 31.89 -22.73
C SER A 146 -1.70 30.83 -23.68
N HIS A 147 -1.43 30.98 -24.96
CA HIS A 147 -1.62 29.96 -26.00
C HIS A 147 -0.65 28.80 -25.88
N SER A 148 0.13 28.72 -24.80
CA SER A 148 1.08 27.67 -24.54
C SER A 148 0.40 26.44 -23.92
N LYS A 149 0.79 25.23 -24.36
CA LYS A 149 0.32 24.00 -23.77
C LYS A 149 0.85 23.89 -22.33
N PRO A 150 0.01 23.49 -21.36
CA PRO A 150 0.45 23.33 -19.98
C PRO A 150 1.55 22.26 -19.87
N LEU A 151 2.58 22.55 -19.09
CA LEU A 151 3.60 21.60 -18.70
C LEU A 151 3.10 20.82 -17.48
N TRP A 152 3.05 19.52 -17.60
CA TRP A 152 2.67 18.61 -16.50
C TRP A 152 3.90 18.04 -15.86
N ILE A 153 4.05 18.24 -14.54
CA ILE A 153 5.15 17.72 -13.74
C ILE A 153 4.56 16.79 -12.68
N SER A 154 5.01 15.54 -12.65
CA SER A 154 4.69 14.60 -11.58
C SER A 154 5.85 14.56 -10.59
N LEU A 155 5.58 14.92 -9.34
CA LEU A 155 6.53 14.79 -8.25
C LEU A 155 6.19 13.56 -7.42
N PHE A 156 7.19 12.69 -7.26
CA PHE A 156 7.11 11.55 -6.36
C PHE A 156 8.24 11.67 -5.34
N CYS A 157 7.95 12.32 -4.24
CA CYS A 157 8.89 12.54 -3.15
C CYS A 157 8.15 12.70 -1.83
N TYR A 158 8.86 12.56 -0.74
CA TYR A 158 8.42 13.10 0.54
C TYR A 158 8.45 14.63 0.48
N GLU A 159 8.06 15.33 1.53
CA GLU A 159 8.12 16.79 1.63
C GLU A 159 9.54 17.27 2.02
N PRO A 160 10.49 17.38 1.08
CA PRO A 160 11.82 17.91 1.40
C PRO A 160 11.76 19.42 1.58
N ASP A 161 12.63 19.96 2.41
CA ASP A 161 12.73 21.40 2.69
C ASP A 161 12.87 22.26 1.40
N ALA A 162 13.45 21.70 0.34
CA ALA A 162 13.64 22.36 -0.93
C ALA A 162 12.37 22.40 -1.81
N LEU A 163 11.28 21.69 -1.47
CA LEU A 163 10.11 21.57 -2.34
C LEU A 163 9.43 22.91 -2.58
N GLN A 164 9.27 23.72 -1.55
CA GLN A 164 8.66 25.03 -1.64
C GLN A 164 9.46 25.96 -2.58
N ALA A 165 10.77 26.04 -2.40
CA ALA A 165 11.66 26.83 -3.22
C ALA A 165 11.65 26.37 -4.70
N PHE A 166 11.57 25.07 -4.94
CA PHE A 166 11.47 24.51 -6.28
C PHE A 166 10.15 24.91 -6.98
N ILE A 167 9.02 24.86 -6.28
CA ILE A 167 7.72 25.27 -6.81
C ILE A 167 7.72 26.78 -7.14
N GLU A 168 8.27 27.62 -6.24
CA GLU A 168 8.39 29.07 -6.46
C GLU A 168 9.26 29.40 -7.67
N GLN A 169 10.37 28.68 -7.84
CA GLN A 169 11.25 28.85 -9.00
C GLN A 169 10.55 28.47 -10.32
N LEU A 170 9.80 27.36 -10.35
CA LEU A 170 9.01 26.97 -11.51
C LEU A 170 7.96 28.03 -11.85
N ALA A 171 7.24 28.55 -10.87
CA ALA A 171 6.21 29.57 -11.06
C ALA A 171 6.79 30.90 -11.55
N SER A 172 8.04 31.23 -11.21
CA SER A 172 8.71 32.46 -11.65
C SER A 172 9.36 32.33 -13.03
N SER A 173 9.51 31.14 -13.57
CA SER A 173 10.19 30.86 -14.85
C SER A 173 9.24 30.78 -16.04
N THR A 174 7.93 30.91 -15.78
CA THR A 174 6.85 30.91 -16.78
C THR A 174 6.33 32.36 -17.02
#